data_11803aade99508af8d7d315d8c2112e0
#
_entry.id   11803aade99508af8d7d315d8c2112e0
#
_cell.length_a   1.000
_cell.length_b   1.000
_cell.length_c   1.000
_cell.angle_alpha   90.00
_cell.angle_beta   90.00
_cell.angle_gamma   90.00
#
_symmetry.space_group_name_H-M   'P 1'
#
loop_
_entity.id
_entity.type
_entity.pdbx_description
1 polymer ?
#
loop_
_entity_poly.entity_id
_entity_poly.type
_entity_poly.pdbx_seq_one_letter_code
_entity_poly.pdbx_strand_id
1 'polypeptide(L)'
;EQQTQTGVWLLNLQLIGMLLGGVLWGVLGDLRGRRSVLFGSIILYSLANFLNAGVGATSGPLAFMGGFDAITTYGILRFVAGVGLAGELGAGVTLVAEISSRHGRGIAVTLIGAVGVVGAIAAGVVNEFTGWRMSYAIGGVMGLALLALRFAVFESGLFDAMKGESSNLARGLLPILKSWTLALRLIKVVVVGMPIWFTLAILVGLAPKIASEMGLSPTPKPGHLVALFYSGAIFGDIASGLLSQRLKSRKIPIGVFMFGTTVACALVLLLGPRSAAWYGAATVVMGFFSAYWIVVITTASELFGTNVRATVTTMTPNLIRASAVPVTILFTAVANPLGAVGAAWLSGGLCFALAAIALWRLPEPFGRDLDYYEK
;
A
#
# COMPACT_ATOMS: atom_id res chain seq x y z
N GLU A 1 16.67 -2.82 -20.60
CA GLU A 1 17.15 -3.26 -19.28
C GLU A 1 17.32 -2.07 -18.33
N GLN A 2 18.07 -1.05 -18.74
CA GLN A 2 18.30 0.17 -17.96
C GLN A 2 17.00 0.90 -17.59
N GLN A 3 16.02 0.97 -18.50
CA GLN A 3 14.70 1.57 -18.21
C GLN A 3 13.93 0.83 -17.12
N THR A 4 13.99 -0.51 -17.12
CA THR A 4 13.33 -1.32 -16.08
C THR A 4 13.99 -1.13 -14.72
N GLN A 5 15.33 -1.14 -14.68
CA GLN A 5 16.07 -0.91 -13.44
C GLN A 5 15.78 0.48 -12.85
N THR A 6 15.76 1.52 -13.69
CA THR A 6 15.39 2.87 -13.27
C THR A 6 13.96 2.92 -12.72
N GLY A 7 13.01 2.27 -13.39
CA GLY A 7 11.60 2.20 -12.93
C GLY A 7 11.46 1.51 -11.57
N VAL A 8 12.15 0.39 -11.36
CA VAL A 8 12.17 -0.31 -10.07
C VAL A 8 12.83 0.53 -8.98
N TRP A 9 13.94 1.20 -9.29
CA TRP A 9 14.60 2.10 -8.35
C TRP A 9 13.69 3.25 -7.90
N LEU A 10 13.00 3.90 -8.83
CA LEU A 10 12.04 4.97 -8.54
C LEU A 10 10.85 4.50 -7.69
N LEU A 11 10.34 3.30 -7.96
CA LEU A 11 9.31 2.68 -7.13
C LEU A 11 9.81 2.43 -5.71
N ASN A 12 11.00 1.85 -5.59
CA ASN A 12 11.59 1.53 -4.29
C ASN A 12 11.87 2.78 -3.46
N LEU A 13 12.31 3.89 -4.07
CA LEU A 13 12.50 5.16 -3.36
C LEU A 13 11.20 5.64 -2.70
N GLN A 14 10.07 5.56 -3.40
CA GLN A 14 8.79 5.93 -2.79
C GLN A 14 8.39 4.99 -1.66
N LEU A 15 8.59 3.69 -1.80
CA LEU A 15 8.26 2.71 -0.77
C LEU A 15 9.14 2.86 0.48
N ILE A 16 10.44 3.16 0.29
CA ILE A 16 11.36 3.49 1.39
C ILE A 16 10.92 4.79 2.06
N GLY A 17 10.54 5.81 1.28
CA GLY A 17 9.95 7.04 1.79
C GLY A 17 8.72 6.77 2.67
N MET A 18 7.80 5.89 2.23
CA MET A 18 6.64 5.50 3.01
C MET A 18 7.00 4.75 4.31
N LEU A 19 8.03 3.91 4.27
CA LEU A 19 8.51 3.20 5.46
C LEU A 19 9.03 4.19 6.51
N LEU A 20 9.93 5.10 6.11
CA LEU A 20 10.52 6.11 7.00
C LEU A 20 9.47 7.13 7.44
N GLY A 21 8.58 7.52 6.54
CA GLY A 21 7.45 8.41 6.83
C GLY A 21 6.50 7.83 7.87
N GLY A 22 6.23 6.52 7.83
CA GLY A 22 5.41 5.85 8.84
C GLY A 22 5.96 6.00 10.25
N VAL A 23 7.27 5.87 10.41
CA VAL A 23 7.96 6.11 11.70
C VAL A 23 7.95 7.60 12.07
N LEU A 24 8.31 8.47 11.11
CA LEU A 24 8.38 9.92 11.33
C LEU A 24 7.03 10.50 11.79
N TRP A 25 5.97 10.22 11.04
CA TRP A 25 4.62 10.71 11.35
C TRP A 25 4.05 10.06 12.61
N GLY A 26 4.44 8.83 12.89
CA GLY A 26 4.10 8.18 14.15
C GLY A 26 4.64 8.94 15.35
N VAL A 27 5.94 9.22 15.35
CA VAL A 27 6.60 9.98 16.43
C VAL A 27 6.08 11.41 16.51
N LEU A 28 5.92 12.10 15.36
CA LEU A 28 5.37 13.46 15.33
C LEU A 28 3.93 13.53 15.81
N GLY A 29 3.12 12.50 15.52
CA GLY A 29 1.74 12.40 16.00
C GLY A 29 1.64 12.35 17.52
N ASP A 30 2.60 11.67 18.15
CA ASP A 30 2.69 11.61 19.61
C ASP A 30 3.19 12.92 20.23
N LEU A 31 4.14 13.59 19.56
CA LEU A 31 4.73 14.83 20.08
C LEU A 31 3.85 16.07 19.84
N ARG A 32 3.23 16.17 18.67
CA ARG A 32 2.51 17.37 18.21
C ARG A 32 1.02 17.15 17.96
N GLY A 33 0.53 15.94 18.24
CA GLY A 33 -0.86 15.56 18.03
C GLY A 33 -1.19 15.17 16.59
N ARG A 34 -2.28 14.42 16.42
CA ARG A 34 -2.73 13.85 15.14
C ARG A 34 -3.04 14.91 14.06
N ARG A 35 -3.52 16.10 14.49
CA ARG A 35 -3.79 17.22 13.60
C ARG A 35 -2.53 17.62 12.81
N SER A 36 -1.42 17.80 13.51
CA SER A 36 -0.12 18.17 12.87
C SER A 36 0.34 17.14 11.85
N VAL A 37 0.12 15.85 12.12
CA VAL A 37 0.44 14.76 11.18
C VAL A 37 -0.42 14.85 9.94
N LEU A 38 -1.74 14.98 10.09
CA LEU A 38 -2.66 15.06 8.96
C LEU A 38 -2.35 16.25 8.04
N PHE A 39 -2.12 17.43 8.60
CA PHE A 39 -1.79 18.62 7.82
C PHE A 39 -0.41 18.53 7.19
N GLY A 40 0.61 18.15 7.97
CA GLY A 40 1.98 18.07 7.50
C GLY A 40 2.17 17.01 6.41
N SER A 41 1.54 15.84 6.55
CA SER A 41 1.60 14.77 5.57
C SER A 41 0.97 15.17 4.23
N ILE A 42 -0.22 15.79 4.26
CA ILE A 42 -0.91 16.25 3.05
C ILE A 42 -0.11 17.34 2.34
N ILE A 43 0.39 18.34 3.06
CA ILE A 43 1.23 19.38 2.45
C ILE A 43 2.44 18.74 1.77
N LEU A 44 3.14 17.83 2.46
CA LEU A 44 4.37 17.26 1.96
C LEU A 44 4.15 16.45 0.67
N TYR A 45 3.17 15.53 0.65
CA TYR A 45 2.94 14.73 -0.56
C TYR A 45 2.31 15.54 -1.70
N SER A 46 1.45 16.51 -1.38
CA SER A 46 0.80 17.34 -2.40
C SER A 46 1.81 18.24 -3.12
N LEU A 47 2.71 18.88 -2.37
CA LEU A 47 3.79 19.69 -2.95
C LEU A 47 4.75 18.81 -3.76
N ALA A 48 5.16 17.66 -3.23
CA ALA A 48 6.05 16.75 -3.94
C ALA A 48 5.43 16.25 -5.25
N ASN A 49 4.13 15.90 -5.26
CA ASN A 49 3.43 15.51 -6.46
C ASN A 49 3.29 16.67 -7.45
N PHE A 50 2.94 17.86 -6.99
CA PHE A 50 2.85 19.04 -7.84
C PHE A 50 4.19 19.36 -8.51
N LEU A 51 5.29 19.32 -7.76
CA LEU A 51 6.64 19.52 -8.28
C LEU A 51 7.05 18.40 -9.25
N ASN A 52 6.61 17.14 -9.03
CA ASN A 52 6.85 16.06 -9.98
C ASN A 52 6.30 16.35 -11.38
N ALA A 53 5.21 17.11 -11.50
CA ALA A 53 4.67 17.53 -12.78
C ALA A 53 5.66 18.40 -13.59
N GLY A 54 6.54 19.12 -12.90
CA GLY A 54 7.54 20.01 -13.51
C GLY A 54 8.86 19.35 -13.86
N VAL A 55 9.10 18.11 -13.48
CA VAL A 55 10.37 17.45 -13.78
C VAL A 55 10.63 17.33 -15.28
N GLY A 56 11.73 17.90 -15.75
CA GLY A 56 12.08 17.97 -17.18
C GLY A 56 11.15 18.87 -18.01
N ALA A 57 10.42 19.81 -17.39
CA ALA A 57 9.60 20.78 -18.10
C ALA A 57 10.49 21.87 -18.73
N THR A 58 10.27 22.17 -20.02
CA THR A 58 10.98 23.20 -20.76
C THR A 58 10.21 24.51 -20.84
N SER A 59 8.94 24.52 -20.42
CA SER A 59 8.03 25.68 -20.46
C SER A 59 6.99 25.60 -19.33
N GLY A 60 6.32 26.72 -19.07
CA GLY A 60 5.27 26.82 -18.06
C GLY A 60 5.77 27.17 -16.65
N PRO A 61 4.85 27.22 -15.66
CA PRO A 61 5.17 27.66 -14.29
C PRO A 61 6.25 26.87 -13.57
N LEU A 62 6.47 25.62 -13.96
CA LEU A 62 7.45 24.70 -13.36
C LEU A 62 8.70 24.51 -14.25
N ALA A 63 8.92 25.37 -15.26
CA ALA A 63 10.07 25.27 -16.17
C ALA A 63 11.43 25.33 -15.46
N PHE A 64 11.51 25.96 -14.28
CA PHE A 64 12.71 25.97 -13.44
C PHE A 64 13.16 24.56 -13.03
N MET A 65 12.27 23.59 -12.99
CA MET A 65 12.60 22.20 -12.68
C MET A 65 13.33 21.48 -13.83
N GLY A 66 13.25 22.03 -15.07
CA GLY A 66 13.90 21.43 -16.24
C GLY A 66 15.44 21.55 -16.24
N GLY A 67 16.00 22.42 -15.40
CA GLY A 67 17.44 22.58 -15.24
C GLY A 67 18.11 21.51 -14.37
N PHE A 68 17.35 20.66 -13.71
CA PHE A 68 17.86 19.59 -12.84
C PHE A 68 17.87 18.23 -13.57
N ASP A 69 18.75 17.32 -13.12
CA ASP A 69 18.70 15.95 -13.62
C ASP A 69 17.33 15.32 -13.37
N ALA A 70 16.63 14.95 -14.45
CA ALA A 70 15.23 14.56 -14.40
C ALA A 70 15.02 13.29 -13.58
N ILE A 71 15.89 12.29 -13.70
CA ILE A 71 15.73 11.00 -13.02
C ILE A 71 15.95 11.15 -11.52
N THR A 72 17.03 11.82 -11.13
CA THR A 72 17.36 12.05 -9.71
C THR A 72 16.32 12.93 -9.04
N THR A 73 15.92 14.03 -9.70
CA THR A 73 14.89 14.94 -9.15
C THR A 73 13.56 14.23 -8.98
N TYR A 74 13.12 13.47 -9.98
CA TYR A 74 11.91 12.67 -9.89
C TYR A 74 12.00 11.66 -8.74
N GLY A 75 13.13 10.97 -8.60
CA GLY A 75 13.36 10.01 -7.52
C GLY A 75 13.28 10.63 -6.12
N ILE A 76 13.92 11.79 -5.92
CA ILE A 76 13.86 12.53 -4.65
C ILE A 76 12.43 12.95 -4.34
N LEU A 77 11.71 13.50 -5.31
CA LEU A 77 10.31 13.90 -5.12
C LEU A 77 9.40 12.71 -4.85
N ARG A 78 9.64 11.55 -5.47
CA ARG A 78 8.93 10.30 -5.16
C ARG A 78 9.18 9.83 -3.74
N PHE A 79 10.42 9.91 -3.27
CA PHE A 79 10.76 9.62 -1.88
C PHE A 79 10.03 10.56 -0.90
N VAL A 80 10.08 11.87 -1.16
CA VAL A 80 9.39 12.89 -0.33
C VAL A 80 7.88 12.68 -0.34
N ALA A 81 7.28 12.40 -1.52
CA ALA A 81 5.86 12.06 -1.64
C ALA A 81 5.52 10.80 -0.83
N GLY A 82 6.41 9.79 -0.85
CA GLY A 82 6.28 8.59 -0.04
C GLY A 82 6.26 8.89 1.46
N VAL A 83 7.20 9.71 1.93
CA VAL A 83 7.22 10.16 3.33
C VAL A 83 5.91 10.84 3.70
N GLY A 84 5.40 11.75 2.86
CA GLY A 84 4.12 12.41 3.11
C GLY A 84 2.96 11.43 3.16
N LEU A 85 2.82 10.57 2.17
CA LEU A 85 1.68 9.64 2.02
C LEU A 85 1.54 8.66 3.21
N ALA A 86 2.63 8.33 3.87
CA ALA A 86 2.63 7.39 4.99
C ALA A 86 1.83 7.87 6.22
N GLY A 87 1.72 9.20 6.41
CA GLY A 87 1.01 9.76 7.57
C GLY A 87 -0.51 9.75 7.44
N GLU A 88 -1.05 9.74 6.23
CA GLU A 88 -2.48 9.96 6.00
C GLU A 88 -3.34 8.75 6.34
N LEU A 89 -2.97 7.56 5.87
CA LEU A 89 -3.81 6.36 6.01
C LEU A 89 -4.03 6.00 7.49
N GLY A 90 -2.95 5.97 8.28
CA GLY A 90 -3.04 5.62 9.70
C GLY A 90 -3.87 6.63 10.49
N ALA A 91 -3.65 7.92 10.27
CA ALA A 91 -4.38 8.98 10.95
C ALA A 91 -5.86 9.01 10.53
N GLY A 92 -6.17 8.78 9.25
CA GLY A 92 -7.55 8.74 8.73
C GLY A 92 -8.35 7.57 9.29
N VAL A 93 -7.79 6.36 9.26
CA VAL A 93 -8.43 5.14 9.80
C VAL A 93 -8.67 5.28 11.31
N THR A 94 -7.68 5.79 12.04
CA THR A 94 -7.81 6.01 13.50
C THR A 94 -8.90 7.02 13.80
N LEU A 95 -8.91 8.15 13.10
CA LEU A 95 -9.91 9.20 13.27
C LEU A 95 -11.33 8.66 13.08
N VAL A 96 -11.57 7.95 11.96
CA VAL A 96 -12.90 7.38 11.68
C VAL A 96 -13.28 6.29 12.66
N ALA A 97 -12.30 5.48 13.11
CA ALA A 97 -12.56 4.47 14.14
C ALA A 97 -12.96 5.09 15.50
N GLU A 98 -12.46 6.28 15.81
CA GLU A 98 -12.77 7.00 17.05
C GLU A 98 -14.14 7.68 17.03
N ILE A 99 -14.51 8.32 15.90
CA ILE A 99 -15.81 8.99 15.77
C ILE A 99 -16.96 8.03 15.47
N SER A 100 -16.65 6.80 15.06
CA SER A 100 -17.67 5.81 14.71
C SER A 100 -18.18 5.05 15.95
N SER A 101 -19.49 4.76 15.99
CA SER A 101 -20.07 3.89 17.01
C SER A 101 -19.42 2.48 16.99
N ARG A 102 -19.47 1.77 18.12
CA ARG A 102 -18.92 0.39 18.20
C ARG A 102 -19.44 -0.53 17.11
N HIS A 103 -20.72 -0.42 16.73
CA HIS A 103 -21.35 -1.23 15.68
C HIS A 103 -21.04 -0.73 14.27
N GLY A 104 -20.86 0.57 14.06
CA GLY A 104 -20.60 1.20 12.75
C GLY A 104 -19.12 1.23 12.36
N ARG A 105 -18.20 1.04 13.30
CA ARG A 105 -16.75 1.19 13.09
C ARG A 105 -16.21 0.31 11.97
N GLY A 106 -16.63 -0.96 11.91
CA GLY A 106 -16.20 -1.89 10.86
C GLY A 106 -16.66 -1.44 9.47
N ILE A 107 -17.90 -0.98 9.35
CA ILE A 107 -18.45 -0.46 8.09
C ILE A 107 -17.72 0.80 7.67
N ALA A 108 -17.49 1.73 8.60
CA ALA A 108 -16.81 2.99 8.33
C ALA A 108 -15.36 2.80 7.85
N VAL A 109 -14.61 1.89 8.47
CA VAL A 109 -13.23 1.55 8.04
C VAL A 109 -13.24 0.87 6.67
N THR A 110 -14.19 -0.04 6.42
CA THR A 110 -14.35 -0.69 5.11
C THR A 110 -14.67 0.34 4.02
N LEU A 111 -15.52 1.33 4.33
CA LEU A 111 -15.88 2.40 3.39
C LEU A 111 -14.66 3.27 3.02
N ILE A 112 -13.79 3.60 4.00
CA ILE A 112 -12.52 4.31 3.72
C ILE A 112 -11.65 3.50 2.75
N GLY A 113 -11.50 2.19 2.98
CA GLY A 113 -10.76 1.31 2.10
C GLY A 113 -11.33 1.31 0.67
N ALA A 114 -12.65 1.13 0.55
CA ALA A 114 -13.34 1.11 -0.74
C ALA A 114 -13.19 2.44 -1.51
N VAL A 115 -13.39 3.59 -0.84
CA VAL A 115 -13.19 4.93 -1.44
C VAL A 115 -11.73 5.14 -1.84
N GLY A 116 -10.77 4.67 -1.03
CA GLY A 116 -9.35 4.74 -1.36
C GLY A 116 -9.01 3.97 -2.65
N VAL A 117 -9.63 2.82 -2.87
CA VAL A 117 -9.47 2.03 -4.11
C VAL A 117 -10.07 2.75 -5.32
N VAL A 118 -11.22 3.41 -5.18
CA VAL A 118 -11.80 4.25 -6.24
C VAL A 118 -10.83 5.35 -6.66
N GLY A 119 -10.10 5.95 -5.71
CA GLY A 119 -9.05 6.92 -5.99
C GLY A 119 -7.92 6.36 -6.88
N ALA A 120 -7.50 5.12 -6.64
CA ALA A 120 -6.48 4.47 -7.47
C ALA A 120 -6.97 4.20 -8.90
N ILE A 121 -8.23 3.79 -9.07
CA ILE A 121 -8.86 3.62 -10.39
C ILE A 121 -8.93 4.98 -11.11
N ALA A 122 -9.40 6.02 -10.44
CA ALA A 122 -9.51 7.37 -10.99
C ALA A 122 -8.13 7.89 -11.44
N ALA A 123 -7.08 7.66 -10.64
CA ALA A 123 -5.71 8.04 -11.02
C ALA A 123 -5.23 7.32 -12.30
N GLY A 124 -5.55 6.03 -12.44
CA GLY A 124 -5.25 5.26 -13.66
C GLY A 124 -5.95 5.84 -14.90
N VAL A 125 -7.25 6.13 -14.78
CA VAL A 125 -8.06 6.74 -15.84
C VAL A 125 -7.53 8.13 -16.20
N VAL A 126 -7.30 8.99 -15.23
CA VAL A 126 -6.74 10.34 -15.46
C VAL A 126 -5.40 10.24 -16.19
N ASN A 127 -4.52 9.32 -15.79
CA ASN A 127 -3.22 9.15 -16.44
C ASN A 127 -3.34 8.71 -17.92
N GLU A 128 -4.36 7.96 -18.27
CA GLU A 128 -4.59 7.52 -19.66
C GLU A 128 -4.98 8.68 -20.57
N PHE A 129 -5.80 9.62 -20.06
CA PHE A 129 -6.27 10.77 -20.85
C PHE A 129 -5.33 11.97 -20.83
N THR A 130 -4.58 12.18 -19.75
CA THR A 130 -3.81 13.43 -19.56
C THR A 130 -2.29 13.21 -19.55
N GLY A 131 -1.85 11.97 -19.43
CA GLY A 131 -0.45 11.62 -19.27
C GLY A 131 0.08 11.88 -17.85
N TRP A 132 1.27 11.38 -17.56
CA TRP A 132 1.81 11.29 -16.20
C TRP A 132 2.06 12.66 -15.52
N ARG A 133 2.53 13.68 -16.28
CA ARG A 133 2.80 15.01 -15.71
C ARG A 133 1.51 15.68 -15.20
N MET A 134 0.49 15.68 -16.04
CA MET A 134 -0.80 16.28 -15.68
C MET A 134 -1.47 15.50 -14.55
N SER A 135 -1.32 14.16 -14.52
CA SER A 135 -1.81 13.34 -13.41
C SER A 135 -1.19 13.73 -12.08
N TYR A 136 0.12 14.02 -12.06
CA TYR A 136 0.79 14.54 -10.86
C TYR A 136 0.32 15.93 -10.46
N ALA A 137 0.14 16.83 -11.43
CA ALA A 137 -0.39 18.18 -11.19
C ALA A 137 -1.80 18.10 -10.56
N ILE A 138 -2.69 17.33 -11.16
CA ILE A 138 -4.05 17.10 -10.67
C ILE A 138 -4.01 16.52 -9.26
N GLY A 139 -3.22 15.47 -9.03
CA GLY A 139 -3.08 14.85 -7.71
C GLY A 139 -2.55 15.81 -6.64
N GLY A 140 -1.57 16.64 -6.98
CA GLY A 140 -1.06 17.69 -6.09
C GLY A 140 -2.11 18.74 -5.74
N VAL A 141 -2.83 19.26 -6.76
CA VAL A 141 -3.91 20.25 -6.55
C VAL A 141 -5.06 19.65 -5.74
N MET A 142 -5.47 18.40 -6.02
CA MET A 142 -6.50 17.72 -5.24
C MET A 142 -6.10 17.55 -3.76
N GLY A 143 -4.83 17.23 -3.49
CA GLY A 143 -4.32 17.15 -2.13
C GLY A 143 -4.36 18.49 -1.41
N LEU A 144 -3.99 19.58 -2.07
CA LEU A 144 -4.10 20.94 -1.51
C LEU A 144 -5.56 21.36 -1.30
N ALA A 145 -6.47 21.00 -2.22
CA ALA A 145 -7.90 21.23 -2.05
C ALA A 145 -8.47 20.43 -0.86
N LEU A 146 -8.05 19.18 -0.69
CA LEU A 146 -8.40 18.39 0.49
C LEU A 146 -7.90 19.04 1.78
N LEU A 147 -6.69 19.61 1.77
CA LEU A 147 -6.16 20.36 2.91
C LEU A 147 -7.06 21.56 3.27
N ALA A 148 -7.49 22.35 2.27
CA ALA A 148 -8.40 23.47 2.48
C ALA A 148 -9.75 23.02 3.05
N LEU A 149 -10.33 21.94 2.52
CA LEU A 149 -11.56 21.35 3.06
C LEU A 149 -11.39 20.90 4.51
N ARG A 150 -10.26 20.32 4.88
CA ARG A 150 -9.97 19.92 6.27
C ARG A 150 -9.88 21.13 7.20
N PHE A 151 -9.29 22.23 6.77
CA PHE A 151 -9.31 23.46 7.59
C PHE A 151 -10.75 23.90 7.92
N ALA A 152 -11.62 23.94 6.93
CA ALA A 152 -13.02 24.31 7.12
C ALA A 152 -13.77 23.38 8.10
N VAL A 153 -13.49 22.06 8.05
CA VAL A 153 -14.11 21.08 8.97
C VAL A 153 -13.59 21.23 10.40
N PHE A 154 -12.30 21.54 10.59
CA PHE A 154 -11.70 21.69 11.93
C PHE A 154 -12.15 22.95 12.66
N GLU A 155 -12.53 24.01 11.96
CA GLU A 155 -13.10 25.20 12.57
C GLU A 155 -14.53 24.99 13.10
N SER A 156 -15.23 23.93 12.69
CA SER A 156 -16.62 23.66 13.07
C SER A 156 -16.84 23.12 14.50
N GLY A 157 -15.82 23.13 15.38
CA GLY A 157 -15.97 22.76 16.80
C GLY A 157 -16.14 21.27 17.09
N LEU A 158 -16.29 20.41 16.07
CA LEU A 158 -16.38 18.96 16.23
C LEU A 158 -15.09 18.33 16.81
N PHE A 159 -14.00 19.08 16.80
CA PHE A 159 -12.68 18.58 17.21
C PHE A 159 -12.39 18.70 18.70
N ASP A 160 -13.04 19.64 19.40
CA ASP A 160 -12.86 19.78 20.86
C ASP A 160 -13.48 18.61 21.65
N ALA A 161 -14.47 17.93 21.05
CA ALA A 161 -15.05 16.70 21.60
C ALA A 161 -14.13 15.47 21.42
N MET A 162 -13.07 15.56 20.62
CA MET A 162 -12.15 14.45 20.28
C MET A 162 -10.80 14.52 21.02
N LYS A 163 -10.70 15.33 22.08
CA LYS A 163 -9.55 15.30 23.02
C LYS A 163 -9.55 14.02 23.87
N GLY A 164 -9.60 12.88 23.22
CA GLY A 164 -9.33 11.57 23.81
C GLY A 164 -7.82 11.28 23.80
N GLU A 165 -7.36 10.61 24.84
CA GLU A 165 -5.99 10.25 25.17
C GLU A 165 -5.08 10.05 23.95
N SER A 166 -4.04 10.88 23.83
CA SER A 166 -2.99 10.72 22.85
C SER A 166 -2.27 9.37 23.08
N SER A 167 -2.53 8.41 22.23
CA SER A 167 -1.72 7.18 22.24
C SER A 167 -0.28 7.55 21.84
N ASN A 168 0.63 7.51 22.78
CA ASN A 168 2.04 7.77 22.56
C ASN A 168 2.64 6.68 21.65
N LEU A 169 2.78 6.93 20.35
CA LEU A 169 3.37 5.99 19.39
C LEU A 169 4.83 5.67 19.74
N ALA A 170 5.57 6.64 20.27
CA ALA A 170 6.92 6.40 20.78
C ALA A 170 6.91 5.38 21.93
N ARG A 171 5.89 5.41 22.80
CA ARG A 171 5.68 4.39 23.83
C ARG A 171 5.25 3.05 23.24
N GLY A 172 4.53 3.05 22.10
CA GLY A 172 4.12 1.84 21.41
C GLY A 172 5.22 1.18 20.59
N LEU A 173 6.11 1.96 19.95
CA LEU A 173 7.22 1.43 19.13
C LEU A 173 8.32 0.81 19.98
N LEU A 174 8.66 1.43 21.10
CA LEU A 174 9.75 1.00 21.96
C LEU A 174 9.60 -0.44 22.48
N PRO A 175 8.43 -0.89 22.95
CA PRO A 175 8.21 -2.29 23.33
C PRO A 175 8.41 -3.25 22.16
N ILE A 176 7.97 -2.88 20.96
CA ILE A 176 8.13 -3.73 19.76
C ILE A 176 9.61 -3.90 19.41
N LEU A 177 10.41 -2.83 19.48
CA LEU A 177 11.84 -2.89 19.20
C LEU A 177 12.64 -3.62 20.27
N LYS A 178 12.19 -3.56 21.53
CA LYS A 178 12.84 -4.24 22.66
C LYS A 178 12.46 -5.70 22.79
N SER A 179 11.30 -6.10 22.29
CA SER A 179 10.78 -7.47 22.40
C SER A 179 10.92 -8.23 21.08
N TRP A 180 11.85 -9.18 21.01
CA TRP A 180 12.01 -10.05 19.84
C TRP A 180 10.71 -10.80 19.47
N THR A 181 9.92 -11.18 20.46
CA THR A 181 8.65 -11.87 20.23
C THR A 181 7.62 -10.99 19.54
N LEU A 182 7.50 -9.73 19.94
CA LEU A 182 6.61 -8.74 19.30
C LEU A 182 7.09 -8.39 17.90
N ALA A 183 8.39 -8.14 17.74
CA ALA A 183 8.99 -7.86 16.44
C ALA A 183 8.78 -9.04 15.47
N LEU A 184 9.01 -10.27 15.90
CA LEU A 184 8.80 -11.46 15.07
C LEU A 184 7.31 -11.67 14.72
N ARG A 185 6.39 -11.34 15.64
CA ARG A 185 4.94 -11.38 15.38
C ARG A 185 4.56 -10.35 14.31
N LEU A 186 5.09 -9.13 14.39
CA LEU A 186 4.89 -8.10 13.38
C LEU A 186 5.47 -8.50 12.03
N ILE A 187 6.69 -9.03 12.00
CA ILE A 187 7.33 -9.53 10.77
C ILE A 187 6.46 -10.60 10.11
N LYS A 188 5.90 -11.55 10.87
CA LYS A 188 5.00 -12.58 10.31
C LYS A 188 3.76 -11.95 9.67
N VAL A 189 3.15 -10.94 10.28
CA VAL A 189 2.00 -10.23 9.69
C VAL A 189 2.39 -9.53 8.39
N VAL A 190 3.55 -8.87 8.37
CA VAL A 190 4.07 -8.20 7.17
C VAL A 190 4.32 -9.21 6.05
N VAL A 191 4.97 -10.32 6.35
CA VAL A 191 5.28 -11.38 5.38
C VAL A 191 4.00 -12.00 4.80
N VAL A 192 2.93 -12.17 5.60
CA VAL A 192 1.61 -12.63 5.10
C VAL A 192 1.02 -11.66 4.08
N GLY A 193 1.26 -10.35 4.22
CA GLY A 193 0.79 -9.34 3.25
C GLY A 193 1.69 -9.19 2.02
N MET A 194 2.92 -9.71 2.05
CA MET A 194 3.92 -9.53 0.98
C MET A 194 3.45 -10.02 -0.42
N PRO A 195 2.69 -11.14 -0.58
CA PRO A 195 2.20 -11.59 -1.88
C PRO A 195 1.33 -10.56 -2.62
N ILE A 196 0.59 -9.72 -1.91
CA ILE A 196 -0.22 -8.65 -2.50
C ILE A 196 0.68 -7.68 -3.26
N TRP A 197 1.80 -7.31 -2.66
CA TRP A 197 2.75 -6.37 -3.26
C TRP A 197 3.69 -7.01 -4.27
N PHE A 198 3.98 -8.31 -4.15
CA PHE A 198 4.59 -9.07 -5.25
C PHE A 198 3.72 -8.99 -6.51
N THR A 199 2.44 -9.30 -6.40
CA THR A 199 1.50 -9.29 -7.52
C THR A 199 1.43 -7.90 -8.16
N LEU A 200 1.25 -6.85 -7.34
CA LEU A 200 1.10 -5.48 -7.82
C LEU A 200 2.41 -4.90 -8.39
N ALA A 201 3.55 -5.12 -7.74
CA ALA A 201 4.81 -4.54 -8.18
C ALA A 201 5.44 -5.30 -9.37
N ILE A 202 5.36 -6.64 -9.34
CA ILE A 202 6.01 -7.47 -10.37
C ILE A 202 5.05 -7.78 -11.52
N LEU A 203 3.95 -8.49 -11.27
CA LEU A 203 3.08 -8.97 -12.35
C LEU A 203 2.24 -7.85 -12.99
N VAL A 204 1.92 -6.80 -12.24
CA VAL A 204 1.18 -5.64 -12.75
C VAL A 204 2.15 -4.51 -13.15
N GLY A 205 3.06 -4.12 -12.27
CA GLY A 205 3.98 -3.00 -12.50
C GLY A 205 5.02 -3.28 -13.59
N LEU A 206 5.57 -4.49 -13.63
CA LEU A 206 6.55 -4.92 -14.64
C LEU A 206 5.92 -5.80 -15.73
N ALA A 207 4.60 -5.78 -15.87
CA ALA A 207 3.85 -6.51 -16.88
C ALA A 207 4.40 -6.33 -18.33
N PRO A 208 4.82 -5.12 -18.79
CA PRO A 208 5.36 -4.96 -20.13
C PRO A 208 6.60 -5.83 -20.37
N LYS A 209 7.49 -5.95 -19.38
CA LYS A 209 8.70 -6.78 -19.51
C LYS A 209 8.35 -8.27 -19.54
N ILE A 210 7.49 -8.72 -18.63
CA ILE A 210 7.07 -10.12 -18.55
C ILE A 210 6.28 -10.53 -19.79
N ALA A 211 5.30 -9.71 -20.20
CA ALA A 211 4.45 -9.99 -21.36
C ALA A 211 5.24 -9.97 -22.67
N SER A 212 6.22 -9.05 -22.82
CA SER A 212 7.10 -9.01 -23.99
C SER A 212 7.96 -10.27 -24.10
N GLU A 213 8.53 -10.75 -22.99
CA GLU A 213 9.31 -12.00 -22.98
C GLU A 213 8.46 -13.22 -23.34
N MET A 214 7.16 -13.18 -22.99
CA MET A 214 6.18 -14.21 -23.37
C MET A 214 5.62 -14.04 -24.79
N GLY A 215 6.17 -13.11 -25.59
CA GLY A 215 5.80 -12.89 -26.99
C GLY A 215 4.56 -12.05 -27.22
N LEU A 216 4.03 -11.36 -26.20
CA LEU A 216 2.87 -10.49 -26.36
C LEU A 216 3.25 -9.11 -26.92
N SER A 217 2.65 -8.75 -28.05
CA SER A 217 2.74 -7.42 -28.68
C SER A 217 1.37 -6.99 -29.19
N PRO A 218 0.85 -5.77 -28.86
CA PRO A 218 1.45 -4.78 -27.96
C PRO A 218 1.37 -5.22 -26.48
N THR A 219 2.36 -4.76 -25.69
CA THR A 219 2.39 -5.05 -24.25
C THR A 219 1.33 -4.23 -23.49
N PRO A 220 0.75 -4.79 -22.41
CA PRO A 220 -0.24 -4.08 -21.62
C PRO A 220 0.38 -2.91 -20.85
N LYS A 221 -0.36 -1.79 -20.73
CA LYS A 221 0.09 -0.60 -20.01
C LYS A 221 -0.06 -0.80 -18.49
N PRO A 222 0.98 -0.58 -17.67
CA PRO A 222 0.90 -0.79 -16.22
C PRO A 222 -0.20 0.03 -15.54
N GLY A 223 -0.39 1.30 -15.92
CA GLY A 223 -1.44 2.15 -15.34
C GLY A 223 -2.84 1.58 -15.53
N HIS A 224 -3.14 1.05 -16.71
CA HIS A 224 -4.42 0.36 -16.99
C HIS A 224 -4.56 -0.92 -16.17
N LEU A 225 -3.50 -1.72 -16.07
CA LEU A 225 -3.51 -2.93 -15.25
C LEU A 225 -3.69 -2.64 -13.76
N VAL A 226 -3.11 -1.56 -13.24
CA VAL A 226 -3.33 -1.11 -11.86
C VAL A 226 -4.81 -0.81 -11.62
N ALA A 227 -5.47 -0.09 -12.52
CA ALA A 227 -6.91 0.18 -12.41
C ALA A 227 -7.73 -1.12 -12.41
N LEU A 228 -7.42 -2.06 -13.30
CA LEU A 228 -8.07 -3.38 -13.38
C LEU A 228 -7.81 -4.22 -12.11
N PHE A 229 -6.59 -4.21 -11.58
CA PHE A 229 -6.25 -4.88 -10.33
C PHE A 229 -7.12 -4.37 -9.18
N TYR A 230 -7.19 -3.06 -9.01
CA TYR A 230 -8.00 -2.46 -7.95
C TYR A 230 -9.51 -2.63 -8.16
N SER A 231 -9.99 -2.69 -9.40
CA SER A 231 -11.40 -3.01 -9.66
C SER A 231 -11.77 -4.42 -9.16
N GLY A 232 -10.90 -5.40 -9.36
CA GLY A 232 -11.05 -6.73 -8.75
C GLY A 232 -10.95 -6.70 -7.23
N ALA A 233 -10.02 -5.91 -6.70
CA ALA A 233 -9.75 -5.83 -5.27
C ALA A 233 -10.94 -5.29 -4.46
N ILE A 234 -11.75 -4.36 -5.00
CA ILE A 234 -12.97 -3.88 -4.33
C ILE A 234 -13.89 -5.05 -3.94
N PHE A 235 -14.18 -5.93 -4.89
CA PHE A 235 -15.04 -7.07 -4.65
C PHE A 235 -14.38 -8.11 -3.76
N GLY A 236 -13.07 -8.29 -3.92
CA GLY A 236 -12.28 -9.21 -3.11
C GLY A 236 -12.21 -8.80 -1.64
N ASP A 237 -12.02 -7.51 -1.32
CA ASP A 237 -12.00 -7.01 0.05
C ASP A 237 -13.33 -7.24 0.76
N ILE A 238 -14.45 -7.00 0.06
CA ILE A 238 -15.78 -7.30 0.59
C ILE A 238 -15.93 -8.81 0.82
N ALA A 239 -15.58 -9.63 -0.16
CA ALA A 239 -15.71 -11.09 -0.08
C ALA A 239 -14.82 -11.68 1.04
N SER A 240 -13.56 -11.28 1.14
CA SER A 240 -12.63 -11.75 2.17
C SER A 240 -13.09 -11.34 3.58
N GLY A 241 -13.56 -10.09 3.73
CA GLY A 241 -14.11 -9.58 4.98
C GLY A 241 -15.36 -10.34 5.43
N LEU A 242 -16.33 -10.56 4.53
CA LEU A 242 -17.55 -11.34 4.81
C LEU A 242 -17.22 -12.80 5.13
N LEU A 243 -16.30 -13.41 4.38
CA LEU A 243 -15.86 -14.78 4.63
C LEU A 243 -15.22 -14.90 6.02
N SER A 244 -14.42 -13.91 6.42
CA SER A 244 -13.80 -13.85 7.74
C SER A 244 -14.83 -13.81 8.87
N GLN A 245 -15.89 -13.03 8.70
CA GLN A 245 -16.96 -12.95 9.69
C GLN A 245 -17.78 -14.26 9.75
N ARG A 246 -18.12 -14.84 8.60
CA ARG A 246 -18.89 -16.11 8.54
C ARG A 246 -18.13 -17.28 9.15
N LEU A 247 -16.85 -17.41 8.84
CA LEU A 247 -16.02 -18.51 9.33
C LEU A 247 -15.49 -18.27 10.75
N LYS A 248 -15.73 -17.08 11.31
CA LYS A 248 -15.18 -16.66 12.62
C LYS A 248 -13.69 -16.96 12.72
N SER A 249 -12.95 -16.66 11.65
CA SER A 249 -11.52 -16.88 11.54
C SER A 249 -10.89 -15.76 10.69
N ARG A 250 -9.66 -15.37 11.01
CA ARG A 250 -8.84 -14.49 10.19
C ARG A 250 -7.92 -15.28 9.27
N LYS A 251 -7.40 -16.39 9.77
CA LYS A 251 -6.41 -17.21 9.04
C LYS A 251 -7.00 -17.89 7.82
N ILE A 252 -8.22 -18.46 7.93
CA ILE A 252 -8.82 -19.21 6.83
C ILE A 252 -9.07 -18.34 5.61
N PRO A 253 -9.73 -17.15 5.68
CA PRO A 253 -9.89 -16.28 4.53
C PRO A 253 -8.56 -15.80 3.94
N ILE A 254 -7.59 -15.41 4.77
CA ILE A 254 -6.25 -15.06 4.29
C ILE A 254 -5.64 -16.23 3.49
N GLY A 255 -5.73 -17.45 4.01
CA GLY A 255 -5.21 -18.65 3.33
C GLY A 255 -5.90 -18.94 2.00
N VAL A 256 -7.24 -18.87 1.97
CA VAL A 256 -8.05 -19.09 0.75
C VAL A 256 -7.72 -18.05 -0.32
N PHE A 257 -7.69 -16.78 0.05
CA PHE A 257 -7.41 -15.69 -0.89
C PHE A 257 -5.95 -15.71 -1.34
N MET A 258 -5.00 -15.95 -0.45
CA MET A 258 -3.58 -16.12 -0.79
C MET A 258 -3.37 -17.31 -1.74
N PHE A 259 -4.05 -18.44 -1.52
CA PHE A 259 -4.02 -19.58 -2.45
C PHE A 259 -4.61 -19.20 -3.81
N GLY A 260 -5.76 -18.51 -3.84
CA GLY A 260 -6.35 -18.00 -5.07
C GLY A 260 -5.41 -17.05 -5.82
N THR A 261 -4.71 -16.14 -5.10
CA THR A 261 -3.68 -15.28 -5.69
C THR A 261 -2.54 -16.11 -6.29
N THR A 262 -2.05 -17.12 -5.55
CA THR A 262 -0.99 -18.01 -6.04
C THR A 262 -1.39 -18.68 -7.34
N VAL A 263 -2.60 -19.25 -7.39
CA VAL A 263 -3.13 -19.90 -8.59
C VAL A 263 -3.27 -18.91 -9.75
N ALA A 264 -3.85 -17.73 -9.50
CA ALA A 264 -4.01 -16.71 -10.54
C ALA A 264 -2.66 -16.24 -11.11
N CYS A 265 -1.66 -15.99 -10.26
CA CYS A 265 -0.31 -15.63 -10.68
C CYS A 265 0.36 -16.77 -11.47
N ALA A 266 0.25 -18.01 -10.98
CA ALA A 266 0.81 -19.17 -11.64
C ALA A 266 0.18 -19.40 -13.02
N LEU A 267 -1.14 -19.25 -13.15
CA LEU A 267 -1.82 -19.37 -14.45
C LEU A 267 -1.35 -18.32 -15.46
N VAL A 268 -1.12 -17.07 -15.02
CA VAL A 268 -0.55 -16.03 -15.90
C VAL A 268 0.83 -16.42 -16.40
N LEU A 269 1.70 -16.90 -15.52
CA LEU A 269 3.08 -17.25 -15.85
C LEU A 269 3.19 -18.58 -16.63
N LEU A 270 2.26 -19.54 -16.44
CA LEU A 270 2.27 -20.84 -17.13
C LEU A 270 1.62 -20.77 -18.51
N LEU A 271 0.44 -20.12 -18.59
CA LEU A 271 -0.33 -20.12 -19.84
C LEU A 271 0.15 -19.08 -20.83
N GLY A 272 0.86 -18.07 -20.34
CA GLY A 272 1.24 -16.89 -21.09
C GLY A 272 0.05 -16.03 -21.50
N PRO A 273 0.28 -14.77 -21.83
CA PRO A 273 -0.78 -13.88 -22.28
C PRO A 273 -1.11 -14.16 -23.75
N ARG A 274 -2.37 -14.51 -24.02
CA ARG A 274 -2.88 -14.66 -25.39
C ARG A 274 -3.18 -13.32 -26.06
N SER A 275 -3.51 -12.30 -25.24
CA SER A 275 -3.79 -10.93 -25.66
C SER A 275 -3.66 -9.97 -24.47
N ALA A 276 -3.58 -8.67 -24.75
CA ALA A 276 -3.60 -7.63 -23.70
C ALA A 276 -4.91 -7.68 -22.90
N ALA A 277 -6.05 -7.97 -23.55
CA ALA A 277 -7.34 -8.13 -22.88
C ALA A 277 -7.35 -9.34 -21.93
N TRP A 278 -6.77 -10.48 -22.35
CA TRP A 278 -6.63 -11.64 -21.48
C TRP A 278 -5.78 -11.34 -20.25
N TYR A 279 -4.63 -10.63 -20.44
CA TYR A 279 -3.80 -10.21 -19.32
C TYR A 279 -4.56 -9.29 -18.36
N GLY A 280 -5.35 -8.36 -18.93
CA GLY A 280 -6.23 -7.47 -18.16
C GLY A 280 -7.26 -8.25 -17.34
N ALA A 281 -7.96 -9.22 -17.93
CA ALA A 281 -8.92 -10.08 -17.23
C ALA A 281 -8.25 -10.88 -16.09
N ALA A 282 -7.07 -11.46 -16.36
CA ALA A 282 -6.29 -12.16 -15.35
C ALA A 282 -5.86 -11.21 -14.22
N THR A 283 -5.57 -9.94 -14.54
CA THR A 283 -5.23 -8.92 -13.54
C THR A 283 -6.41 -8.61 -12.62
N VAL A 284 -7.66 -8.57 -13.13
CA VAL A 284 -8.85 -8.43 -12.28
C VAL A 284 -8.98 -9.61 -11.31
N VAL A 285 -8.74 -10.83 -11.78
CA VAL A 285 -8.78 -12.04 -10.93
C VAL A 285 -7.67 -12.01 -9.88
N MET A 286 -6.44 -11.63 -10.28
CA MET A 286 -5.34 -11.44 -9.34
C MET A 286 -5.68 -10.38 -8.30
N GLY A 287 -6.30 -9.26 -8.70
CA GLY A 287 -6.76 -8.21 -7.80
C GLY A 287 -7.79 -8.72 -6.80
N PHE A 288 -8.80 -9.46 -7.27
CA PHE A 288 -9.83 -10.05 -6.42
C PHE A 288 -9.23 -10.93 -5.32
N PHE A 289 -8.37 -11.87 -5.67
CA PHE A 289 -7.76 -12.77 -4.69
C PHE A 289 -6.65 -12.11 -3.85
N SER A 290 -5.96 -11.08 -4.34
CA SER A 290 -5.00 -10.32 -3.54
C SER A 290 -5.67 -9.44 -2.47
N ALA A 291 -7.00 -9.29 -2.51
CA ALA A 291 -7.76 -8.41 -1.64
C ALA A 291 -8.14 -9.09 -0.31
N TYR A 292 -7.16 -9.62 0.40
CA TYR A 292 -7.25 -9.98 1.81
C TYR A 292 -6.54 -8.95 2.71
N TRP A 293 -6.23 -7.80 2.14
CA TRP A 293 -5.57 -6.68 2.77
C TRP A 293 -6.24 -6.24 4.07
N ILE A 294 -7.57 -6.01 4.02
CA ILE A 294 -8.34 -5.57 5.19
C ILE A 294 -8.31 -6.61 6.32
N VAL A 295 -8.32 -7.90 5.97
CA VAL A 295 -8.27 -8.99 6.96
C VAL A 295 -6.89 -9.05 7.61
N VAL A 296 -5.80 -8.79 6.87
CA VAL A 296 -4.44 -8.73 7.43
C VAL A 296 -4.29 -7.55 8.39
N ILE A 297 -4.81 -6.36 8.04
CA ILE A 297 -4.78 -5.20 8.93
C ILE A 297 -5.59 -5.46 10.21
N THR A 298 -6.78 -6.06 10.07
CA THR A 298 -7.60 -6.46 11.23
C THR A 298 -6.85 -7.48 12.08
N THR A 299 -6.21 -8.48 11.46
CA THR A 299 -5.35 -9.45 12.16
C THR A 299 -4.24 -8.76 12.94
N ALA A 300 -3.59 -7.76 12.36
CA ALA A 300 -2.58 -6.96 13.05
C ALA A 300 -3.16 -6.27 14.30
N SER A 301 -4.33 -5.66 14.18
CA SER A 301 -4.97 -4.96 15.31
C SER A 301 -5.42 -5.91 16.43
N GLU A 302 -5.79 -7.14 16.11
CA GLU A 302 -6.28 -8.14 17.07
C GLU A 302 -5.14 -8.97 17.72
N LEU A 303 -3.96 -9.02 17.10
CA LEU A 303 -2.81 -9.80 17.60
C LEU A 303 -1.96 -9.06 18.63
N PHE A 304 -2.16 -7.76 18.82
CA PHE A 304 -1.32 -6.95 19.68
C PHE A 304 -2.12 -6.25 20.79
N GLY A 305 -1.51 -6.18 21.98
CA GLY A 305 -2.10 -5.55 23.15
C GLY A 305 -2.36 -4.07 23.00
N THR A 306 -3.22 -3.53 23.84
CA THR A 306 -3.72 -2.15 23.77
C THR A 306 -2.60 -1.09 23.72
N ASN A 307 -1.51 -1.33 24.46
CA ASN A 307 -0.37 -0.42 24.55
C ASN A 307 0.47 -0.29 23.25
N VAL A 308 0.43 -1.27 22.35
CA VAL A 308 1.19 -1.28 21.09
C VAL A 308 0.30 -1.36 19.84
N ARG A 309 -1.00 -1.64 20.02
CA ARG A 309 -1.96 -1.89 18.93
C ARG A 309 -2.05 -0.73 17.95
N ALA A 310 -2.20 0.49 18.43
CA ALA A 310 -2.32 1.67 17.58
C ALA A 310 -1.07 1.84 16.70
N THR A 311 0.11 1.68 17.27
CA THR A 311 1.39 1.71 16.55
C THR A 311 1.45 0.64 15.46
N VAL A 312 1.15 -0.62 15.82
CA VAL A 312 1.18 -1.75 14.87
C VAL A 312 0.19 -1.54 13.74
N THR A 313 -1.04 -1.16 14.05
CA THR A 313 -2.09 -0.95 13.04
C THR A 313 -1.73 0.16 12.06
N THR A 314 -1.09 1.23 12.52
CA THR A 314 -0.64 2.34 11.69
C THR A 314 0.58 1.97 10.84
N MET A 315 1.53 1.21 11.39
CA MET A 315 2.77 0.85 10.70
C MET A 315 2.58 -0.32 9.72
N THR A 316 1.72 -1.29 10.04
CA THR A 316 1.54 -2.52 9.23
C THR A 316 1.28 -2.25 7.75
N PRO A 317 0.37 -1.36 7.34
CA PRO A 317 0.15 -1.06 5.92
C PRO A 317 1.41 -0.59 5.18
N ASN A 318 2.20 0.27 5.82
CA ASN A 318 3.43 0.81 5.22
C ASN A 318 4.55 -0.22 5.17
N LEU A 319 4.68 -1.06 6.21
CA LEU A 319 5.63 -2.18 6.24
C LEU A 319 5.33 -3.22 5.16
N ILE A 320 4.04 -3.57 4.97
CA ILE A 320 3.64 -4.51 3.92
C ILE A 320 3.92 -3.92 2.53
N ARG A 321 3.66 -2.62 2.31
CA ARG A 321 4.03 -1.95 1.07
C ARG A 321 5.54 -1.97 0.84
N ALA A 322 6.32 -1.65 1.87
CA ALA A 322 7.78 -1.66 1.80
C ALA A 322 8.36 -3.06 1.56
N SER A 323 7.61 -4.14 1.85
CA SER A 323 8.03 -5.51 1.52
C SER A 323 8.18 -5.76 0.02
N ALA A 324 7.62 -4.91 -0.84
CA ALA A 324 7.88 -4.95 -2.28
C ALA A 324 9.37 -4.65 -2.60
N VAL A 325 10.07 -3.86 -1.76
CA VAL A 325 11.48 -3.52 -1.99
C VAL A 325 12.37 -4.75 -2.08
N PRO A 326 12.46 -5.62 -1.06
CA PRO A 326 13.27 -6.84 -1.17
C PRO A 326 12.82 -7.77 -2.29
N VAL A 327 11.51 -7.83 -2.59
CA VAL A 327 10.96 -8.64 -3.68
C VAL A 327 11.41 -8.12 -5.05
N THR A 328 11.36 -6.80 -5.27
CA THR A 328 11.81 -6.19 -6.53
C THR A 328 13.33 -6.25 -6.68
N ILE A 329 14.10 -6.12 -5.59
CA ILE A 329 15.57 -6.32 -5.60
C ILE A 329 15.89 -7.75 -6.01
N LEU A 330 15.24 -8.74 -5.40
CA LEU A 330 15.43 -10.14 -5.77
C LEU A 330 15.09 -10.37 -7.24
N PHE A 331 13.92 -9.90 -7.69
CA PHE A 331 13.49 -10.01 -9.09
C PHE A 331 14.53 -9.43 -10.04
N THR A 332 15.01 -8.21 -9.80
CA THR A 332 16.00 -7.57 -10.69
C THR A 332 17.36 -8.26 -10.67
N ALA A 333 17.80 -8.77 -9.52
CA ALA A 333 19.06 -9.48 -9.40
C ALA A 333 19.09 -10.80 -10.22
N VAL A 334 17.93 -11.49 -10.30
CA VAL A 334 17.85 -12.78 -11.00
C VAL A 334 17.24 -12.67 -12.41
N ALA A 335 16.75 -11.50 -12.81
CA ALA A 335 16.12 -11.32 -14.11
C ALA A 335 17.11 -11.48 -15.29
N ASN A 336 18.39 -11.19 -15.11
CA ASN A 336 19.39 -11.35 -16.17
C ASN A 336 19.68 -12.83 -16.48
N PRO A 337 19.96 -13.69 -15.47
CA PRO A 337 20.23 -15.11 -15.75
C PRO A 337 18.96 -15.93 -16.04
N LEU A 338 17.78 -15.57 -15.50
CA LEU A 338 16.57 -16.39 -15.60
C LEU A 338 15.50 -15.84 -16.53
N GLY A 339 15.70 -14.66 -17.11
CA GLY A 339 14.63 -13.91 -17.77
C GLY A 339 13.63 -13.31 -16.78
N ALA A 340 12.69 -12.48 -17.27
CA ALA A 340 11.68 -11.86 -16.43
C ALA A 340 10.65 -12.88 -15.92
N VAL A 341 10.28 -13.86 -16.74
CA VAL A 341 9.36 -14.93 -16.36
C VAL A 341 9.97 -15.83 -15.28
N GLY A 342 11.24 -16.26 -15.47
CA GLY A 342 11.96 -17.06 -14.46
C GLY A 342 12.17 -16.31 -13.16
N ALA A 343 12.50 -15.02 -13.23
CA ALA A 343 12.62 -14.16 -12.06
C ALA A 343 11.29 -13.98 -11.31
N ALA A 344 10.15 -13.87 -12.03
CA ALA A 344 8.83 -13.82 -11.43
C ALA A 344 8.48 -15.14 -10.71
N TRP A 345 8.81 -16.29 -11.30
CA TRP A 345 8.62 -17.59 -10.65
C TRP A 345 9.43 -17.73 -9.37
N LEU A 346 10.71 -17.38 -9.40
CA LEU A 346 11.58 -17.52 -8.22
C LEU A 346 11.17 -16.56 -7.11
N SER A 347 11.02 -15.27 -7.42
CA SER A 347 10.66 -14.26 -6.43
C SER A 347 9.24 -14.46 -5.89
N GLY A 348 8.28 -14.82 -6.76
CA GLY A 348 6.92 -15.16 -6.36
C GLY A 348 6.87 -16.43 -5.53
N GLY A 349 7.49 -17.52 -5.97
CA GLY A 349 7.52 -18.78 -5.26
C GLY A 349 8.07 -18.62 -3.84
N LEU A 350 9.18 -17.90 -3.68
CA LEU A 350 9.76 -17.60 -2.37
C LEU A 350 8.81 -16.73 -1.53
N CYS A 351 8.22 -15.69 -2.13
CA CYS A 351 7.28 -14.79 -1.47
C CYS A 351 6.06 -15.55 -0.91
N PHE A 352 5.40 -16.35 -1.74
CA PHE A 352 4.23 -17.12 -1.32
C PHE A 352 4.57 -18.22 -0.32
N ALA A 353 5.71 -18.89 -0.46
CA ALA A 353 6.15 -19.92 0.48
C ALA A 353 6.42 -19.32 1.87
N LEU A 354 7.13 -18.19 1.95
CA LEU A 354 7.36 -17.48 3.21
C LEU A 354 6.06 -17.00 3.84
N ALA A 355 5.13 -16.47 3.03
CA ALA A 355 3.82 -16.02 3.51
C ALA A 355 2.97 -17.18 4.05
N ALA A 356 2.98 -18.34 3.39
CA ALA A 356 2.28 -19.54 3.86
C ALA A 356 2.85 -20.05 5.20
N ILE A 357 4.18 -20.10 5.34
CA ILE A 357 4.85 -20.46 6.59
C ILE A 357 4.51 -19.47 7.70
N ALA A 358 4.54 -18.17 7.40
CA ALA A 358 4.21 -17.13 8.35
C ALA A 358 2.75 -17.24 8.82
N LEU A 359 1.81 -17.43 7.88
CA LEU A 359 0.39 -17.60 8.18
C LEU A 359 0.14 -18.85 9.05
N TRP A 360 0.80 -19.96 8.73
CA TRP A 360 0.70 -21.18 9.53
C TRP A 360 1.15 -20.96 10.97
N ARG A 361 2.24 -20.22 11.18
CA ARG A 361 2.83 -19.91 12.50
C ARG A 361 2.16 -18.75 13.24
N LEU A 362 1.26 -18.01 12.61
CA LEU A 362 0.47 -17.00 13.31
C LEU A 362 -0.66 -17.67 14.11
N PRO A 363 -0.93 -17.22 15.34
CA PRO A 363 -2.10 -17.68 16.08
C PRO A 363 -3.38 -17.07 15.46
N GLU A 364 -4.53 -17.75 15.64
CA GLU A 364 -5.84 -17.21 15.26
C GLU A 364 -6.25 -16.10 16.23
N PRO A 365 -6.49 -14.86 15.76
CA PRO A 365 -6.86 -13.76 16.64
C PRO A 365 -8.36 -13.54 16.78
N PHE A 366 -9.20 -14.17 15.94
CA PHE A 366 -10.64 -13.93 15.93
C PHE A 366 -11.27 -14.19 17.30
N GLY A 367 -12.04 -13.22 17.80
CA GLY A 367 -12.74 -13.35 19.09
C GLY A 367 -11.87 -13.21 20.34
N ARG A 368 -10.61 -12.81 20.21
CA ARG A 368 -9.76 -12.53 21.38
C ARG A 368 -10.25 -11.30 22.10
N ASP A 369 -10.12 -11.34 23.42
CA ASP A 369 -10.25 -10.14 24.24
C ASP A 369 -9.17 -9.14 23.82
N LEU A 370 -9.60 -7.90 23.60
CA LEU A 370 -8.71 -6.83 23.16
C LEU A 370 -8.13 -6.02 24.33
N ASP A 371 -8.65 -6.21 25.54
CA ASP A 371 -8.25 -5.44 26.74
C ASP A 371 -7.09 -6.14 27.47
N TYR A 372 -5.96 -6.28 26.76
CA TYR A 372 -4.73 -6.79 27.38
C TYR A 372 -3.53 -5.90 27.02
N TYR A 373 -2.52 -5.93 27.87
CA TYR A 373 -1.26 -5.22 27.69
C TYR A 373 -0.13 -6.21 27.39
N GLU A 374 0.68 -5.88 26.38
CA GLU A 374 1.93 -6.60 26.14
C GLU A 374 2.93 -6.23 27.24
N LYS A 375 3.58 -7.28 27.80
CA LYS A 375 4.60 -7.16 28.84
C LYS A 375 5.98 -6.90 28.26
#